data_6d81c5006baa26ae2054e2ace1303918
#
_entry.id   6d81c5006baa26ae2054e2ace1303918
#
_cell.length_a   1.000
_cell.length_b   1.000
_cell.length_c   1.000
_cell.angle_alpha   90.00
_cell.angle_beta   90.00
_cell.angle_gamma   90.00
#
_symmetry.space_group_name_H-M   'P 1'
#
loop_
_entity.id
_entity.type
_entity.pdbx_description
1 polymer ?
#
loop_
_entity_poly.entity_id
_entity_poly.type
_entity_poly.pdbx_seq_one_letter_code
_entity_poly.pdbx_strand_id
1 'polypeptide(L)'
;MQVNFQPLLPQLLPGGYDFERHALRRGILAGGFVREIVSITPGQGWSLAKARRSFQDKLFQHMDNAWGAPVASALLIGYRAAIPHDLREAWRGAGLAHLLAISGLHMMLICGVIMVLVRSSLALFPVFSSRFNPLKLSALLALPLCLFYLFFAGVPESALRAFLMLGLSLIAVLVSRRGITLHHVQLAAIIILLCDPSSLFGPAFQMSFSAVFGLVVVWTYWQQYRPFRPISWPLRLVRYVLAIALSSVIATLASLPFALHHFGVTTTWSVLANVLGMPLMGFVIMPMGAAAVALAPLGLEALPLSIMNAAILLLSHFASVVSGWQGARLAVLPPSALATLGLASAFMIMALIQGRWRWLGVPLVGLAVLLWTIQQRPLAGVILDYGKPMLAVTSHDGRLVISSSRDDGFAARLLATSFGFAEAVYIRNHEDSVCGDGFCTV
;
A
#
# COMPACT_ATOMS: atom_id res chain seq x y z
N MET A 1 -10.80 -2.37 -33.42
CA MET A 1 -9.75 -2.83 -32.51
C MET A 1 -9.51 -4.29 -32.74
N GLN A 2 -8.30 -4.68 -33.13
CA GLN A 2 -7.92 -6.09 -33.27
C GLN A 2 -7.16 -6.51 -32.01
N VAL A 3 -7.63 -7.57 -31.34
CA VAL A 3 -7.08 -8.05 -30.08
C VAL A 3 -6.73 -9.52 -30.22
N ASN A 4 -5.52 -9.89 -29.79
CA ASN A 4 -5.13 -11.28 -29.65
C ASN A 4 -5.40 -11.70 -28.20
N PHE A 5 -6.45 -12.51 -27.98
CA PHE A 5 -6.80 -13.02 -26.67
C PHE A 5 -5.87 -14.17 -26.25
N GLN A 6 -5.51 -14.16 -24.98
CA GLN A 6 -4.75 -15.22 -24.34
C GLN A 6 -5.50 -15.68 -23.07
N PRO A 7 -5.41 -16.98 -22.71
CA PRO A 7 -5.93 -17.44 -21.45
C PRO A 7 -5.24 -16.72 -20.30
N LEU A 8 -5.92 -16.63 -19.16
CA LEU A 8 -5.32 -16.11 -17.95
C LEU A 8 -4.17 -17.00 -17.49
N LEU A 9 -3.14 -16.39 -16.93
CA LEU A 9 -1.98 -17.11 -16.41
C LEU A 9 -2.39 -17.96 -15.21
N PRO A 10 -2.19 -19.30 -15.25
CA PRO A 10 -2.47 -20.17 -14.12
C PRO A 10 -1.51 -19.86 -12.95
N GLN A 11 -1.80 -20.45 -11.81
CA GLN A 11 -0.90 -20.39 -10.67
C GLN A 11 0.44 -21.03 -11.01
N LEU A 12 1.53 -20.28 -10.95
CA LEU A 12 2.86 -20.73 -11.36
C LEU A 12 3.53 -21.64 -10.32
N LEU A 13 3.25 -21.43 -9.04
CA LEU A 13 3.86 -22.18 -7.94
C LEU A 13 2.77 -22.68 -6.99
N PRO A 14 2.86 -23.92 -6.48
CA PRO A 14 1.95 -24.39 -5.44
C PRO A 14 2.01 -23.46 -4.21
N GLY A 15 0.84 -22.93 -3.81
CA GLY A 15 0.74 -21.95 -2.72
C GLY A 15 1.14 -20.52 -3.07
N GLY A 16 1.59 -20.24 -4.30
CA GLY A 16 1.89 -18.90 -4.81
C GLY A 16 0.64 -18.09 -5.16
N TYR A 17 0.83 -16.88 -5.68
CA TYR A 17 -0.27 -16.01 -6.10
C TYR A 17 -1.01 -16.60 -7.31
N ASP A 18 -2.31 -16.79 -7.16
CA ASP A 18 -3.22 -17.29 -8.19
C ASP A 18 -3.84 -16.10 -8.95
N PHE A 19 -3.18 -15.72 -10.06
CA PHE A 19 -3.61 -14.62 -10.91
C PHE A 19 -4.93 -14.93 -11.62
N GLU A 20 -5.11 -16.14 -12.09
CA GLU A 20 -6.32 -16.59 -12.78
C GLU A 20 -7.54 -16.44 -11.87
N ARG A 21 -7.47 -17.01 -10.66
CA ARG A 21 -8.54 -16.91 -9.66
C ARG A 21 -8.85 -15.49 -9.28
N HIS A 22 -7.84 -14.63 -9.16
CA HIS A 22 -8.02 -13.21 -8.84
C HIS A 22 -8.70 -12.45 -9.99
N ALA A 23 -8.31 -12.70 -11.24
CA ALA A 23 -8.90 -12.09 -12.42
C ALA A 23 -10.37 -12.55 -12.63
N LEU A 24 -10.62 -13.86 -12.50
CA LEU A 24 -11.97 -14.42 -12.60
C LEU A 24 -12.94 -13.81 -11.57
N ARG A 25 -12.50 -13.58 -10.33
CA ARG A 25 -13.30 -12.90 -9.31
C ARG A 25 -13.67 -11.46 -9.67
N ARG A 26 -12.87 -10.81 -10.50
CA ARG A 26 -13.14 -9.48 -11.04
C ARG A 26 -13.95 -9.50 -12.33
N GLY A 27 -14.43 -10.66 -12.76
CA GLY A 27 -15.16 -10.84 -14.01
C GLY A 27 -14.26 -10.77 -15.26
N ILE A 28 -12.94 -10.88 -15.09
CA ILE A 28 -11.99 -10.91 -16.21
C ILE A 28 -11.80 -12.38 -16.63
N LEU A 29 -12.30 -12.73 -17.81
CA LEU A 29 -12.28 -14.11 -18.33
C LEU A 29 -11.05 -14.39 -19.21
N ALA A 30 -10.49 -13.36 -19.83
CA ALA A 30 -9.32 -13.47 -20.69
C ALA A 30 -8.49 -12.20 -20.66
N GLY A 31 -7.19 -12.32 -20.87
CA GLY A 31 -6.28 -11.21 -21.18
C GLY A 31 -6.06 -11.08 -22.69
N GLY A 32 -5.41 -10.00 -23.14
CA GLY A 32 -5.07 -9.89 -24.54
C GLY A 32 -4.19 -8.69 -24.86
N PHE A 33 -3.53 -8.77 -26.01
CA PHE A 33 -2.72 -7.68 -26.55
C PHE A 33 -3.45 -7.04 -27.73
N VAL A 34 -3.57 -5.70 -27.69
CA VAL A 34 -4.09 -4.94 -28.81
C VAL A 34 -3.04 -4.93 -29.93
N ARG A 35 -3.38 -5.49 -31.10
CA ARG A 35 -2.51 -5.42 -32.28
C ARG A 35 -2.66 -4.11 -33.01
N GLU A 36 -3.91 -3.66 -33.19
CA GLU A 36 -4.22 -2.48 -33.95
C GLU A 36 -5.46 -1.77 -33.41
N ILE A 37 -5.40 -0.45 -33.35
CA ILE A 37 -6.55 0.39 -33.04
C ILE A 37 -7.13 0.90 -34.35
N VAL A 38 -8.16 0.23 -34.87
CA VAL A 38 -8.79 0.55 -36.16
C VAL A 38 -9.56 1.87 -36.11
N SER A 39 -10.23 2.13 -34.99
CA SER A 39 -10.98 3.37 -34.79
C SER A 39 -11.17 3.70 -33.35
N ILE A 40 -11.18 4.99 -33.03
CA ILE A 40 -11.51 5.52 -31.69
C ILE A 40 -12.75 6.39 -31.86
N THR A 41 -13.87 5.97 -31.28
CA THR A 41 -15.09 6.80 -31.24
C THR A 41 -15.08 7.55 -29.90
N PRO A 42 -14.96 8.89 -29.89
CA PRO A 42 -15.03 9.68 -28.68
C PRO A 42 -16.40 9.50 -28.01
N GLY A 43 -16.43 9.11 -26.76
CA GLY A 43 -17.69 9.04 -26.01
C GLY A 43 -18.36 10.42 -25.93
N GLN A 44 -19.65 10.51 -26.20
CA GLN A 44 -20.41 11.75 -26.06
C GLN A 44 -20.79 12.01 -24.59
N GLY A 45 -20.87 13.29 -24.22
CA GLY A 45 -21.28 13.73 -22.88
C GLY A 45 -20.16 13.81 -21.83
N TRP A 46 -20.52 14.33 -20.66
CA TRP A 46 -19.64 14.43 -19.50
C TRP A 46 -19.52 13.09 -18.81
N SER A 47 -18.30 12.73 -18.38
CA SER A 47 -18.05 11.54 -17.56
C SER A 47 -16.92 11.81 -16.59
N LEU A 48 -16.97 11.15 -15.43
CA LEU A 48 -15.90 11.23 -14.43
C LEU A 48 -14.56 10.72 -14.98
N ALA A 49 -14.58 9.77 -15.91
CA ALA A 49 -13.40 9.29 -16.62
C ALA A 49 -12.75 10.38 -17.50
N LYS A 50 -13.56 11.19 -18.19
CA LYS A 50 -13.05 12.34 -18.95
C LYS A 50 -12.47 13.41 -18.04
N ALA A 51 -13.13 13.71 -16.91
CA ALA A 51 -12.61 14.66 -15.91
C ALA A 51 -11.26 14.18 -15.35
N ARG A 52 -11.14 12.89 -15.01
CA ARG A 52 -9.86 12.29 -14.57
C ARG A 52 -8.76 12.42 -15.63
N ARG A 53 -9.09 12.13 -16.89
CA ARG A 53 -8.12 12.22 -17.99
C ARG A 53 -7.68 13.66 -18.24
N SER A 54 -8.62 14.60 -18.29
CA SER A 54 -8.30 16.02 -18.41
C SER A 54 -7.42 16.52 -17.26
N PHE A 55 -7.68 16.07 -16.02
CA PHE A 55 -6.82 16.42 -14.89
C PHE A 55 -5.44 15.74 -14.99
N GLN A 56 -5.37 14.50 -15.47
CA GLN A 56 -4.10 13.82 -15.75
C GLN A 56 -3.27 14.60 -16.78
N ASP A 57 -3.88 15.06 -17.87
CA ASP A 57 -3.19 15.85 -18.88
C ASP A 57 -2.59 17.14 -18.27
N LYS A 58 -3.33 17.81 -17.36
CA LYS A 58 -2.83 18.97 -16.62
C LYS A 58 -1.64 18.62 -15.71
N LEU A 59 -1.64 17.45 -15.06
CA LEU A 59 -0.48 16.98 -14.29
C LEU A 59 0.77 16.87 -15.16
N PHE A 60 0.64 16.25 -16.34
CA PHE A 60 1.77 16.09 -17.27
C PHE A 60 2.19 17.39 -17.97
N GLN A 61 1.34 18.41 -17.98
CA GLN A 61 1.69 19.75 -18.49
C GLN A 61 2.48 20.59 -17.46
N HIS A 62 2.21 20.43 -16.18
CA HIS A 62 2.75 21.31 -15.13
C HIS A 62 3.79 20.65 -14.23
N MET A 63 4.03 19.35 -14.36
CA MET A 63 4.93 18.59 -13.49
C MET A 63 6.00 17.85 -14.31
N ASP A 64 7.08 17.43 -13.65
CA ASP A 64 8.09 16.57 -14.25
C ASP A 64 7.48 15.26 -14.74
N ASN A 65 7.72 14.93 -16.01
CA ASN A 65 7.12 13.77 -16.66
C ASN A 65 7.79 12.43 -16.28
N ALA A 66 9.02 12.48 -15.80
CA ALA A 66 9.74 11.27 -15.42
C ALA A 66 9.25 10.70 -14.08
N TRP A 67 9.10 11.54 -13.06
CA TRP A 67 8.75 11.11 -11.71
C TRP A 67 7.55 11.84 -11.12
N GLY A 68 7.46 13.15 -11.29
CA GLY A 68 6.48 14.01 -10.63
C GLY A 68 5.04 13.69 -11.06
N ALA A 69 4.73 13.85 -12.33
CA ALA A 69 3.40 13.61 -12.89
C ALA A 69 2.92 12.16 -12.74
N PRO A 70 3.77 11.11 -12.97
CA PRO A 70 3.40 9.73 -12.70
C PRO A 70 3.01 9.46 -11.25
N VAL A 71 3.80 9.97 -10.28
CA VAL A 71 3.49 9.80 -8.85
C VAL A 71 2.24 10.59 -8.46
N ALA A 72 2.11 11.86 -8.91
CA ALA A 72 0.91 12.65 -8.66
C ALA A 72 -0.35 12.00 -9.23
N SER A 73 -0.28 11.41 -10.43
CA SER A 73 -1.38 10.65 -11.03
C SER A 73 -1.79 9.45 -10.17
N ALA A 74 -0.83 8.73 -9.60
CA ALA A 74 -1.11 7.62 -8.70
C ALA A 74 -1.78 8.07 -7.40
N LEU A 75 -1.34 9.21 -6.84
CA LEU A 75 -1.83 9.74 -5.56
C LEU A 75 -3.21 10.41 -5.65
N LEU A 76 -3.49 11.14 -6.73
CA LEU A 76 -4.70 11.95 -6.85
C LEU A 76 -5.83 11.24 -7.60
N ILE A 77 -5.50 10.49 -8.66
CA ILE A 77 -6.49 9.83 -9.52
C ILE A 77 -6.37 8.30 -9.57
N GLY A 78 -5.46 7.70 -8.79
CA GLY A 78 -5.29 6.25 -8.70
C GLY A 78 -4.60 5.59 -9.90
N TYR A 79 -4.08 6.37 -10.86
CA TYR A 79 -3.45 5.85 -12.08
C TYR A 79 -1.97 5.56 -11.86
N ARG A 80 -1.64 4.29 -11.60
CA ARG A 80 -0.28 3.83 -11.28
C ARG A 80 0.53 3.32 -12.47
N ALA A 81 -0.11 3.10 -13.62
CA ALA A 81 0.55 2.51 -14.80
C ALA A 81 1.68 3.40 -15.35
N ALA A 82 1.59 4.72 -15.13
CA ALA A 82 2.59 5.67 -15.57
C ALA A 82 3.89 5.67 -14.73
N ILE A 83 3.89 5.07 -13.53
CA ILE A 83 5.07 5.08 -12.65
C ILE A 83 6.15 4.18 -13.27
N PRO A 84 7.37 4.70 -13.57
CA PRO A 84 8.50 3.90 -14.05
C PRO A 84 8.84 2.77 -13.09
N HIS A 85 9.37 1.68 -13.65
CA HIS A 85 9.67 0.48 -12.87
C HIS A 85 10.72 0.75 -11.78
N ASP A 86 11.81 1.38 -12.13
CA ASP A 86 12.93 1.76 -11.25
C ASP A 86 12.47 2.69 -10.11
N LEU A 87 11.64 3.68 -10.40
CA LEU A 87 11.05 4.54 -9.37
C LEU A 87 10.16 3.73 -8.41
N ARG A 88 9.35 2.82 -8.94
CA ARG A 88 8.49 1.93 -8.12
C ARG A 88 9.33 1.04 -7.23
N GLU A 89 10.43 0.49 -7.74
CA GLU A 89 11.34 -0.35 -6.98
C GLU A 89 12.11 0.46 -5.91
N ALA A 90 12.50 1.70 -6.20
CA ALA A 90 13.11 2.60 -5.21
C ALA A 90 12.15 2.88 -4.03
N TRP A 91 10.89 3.21 -4.31
CA TRP A 91 9.89 3.42 -3.26
C TRP A 91 9.57 2.15 -2.47
N ARG A 92 9.60 0.97 -3.13
CA ARG A 92 9.47 -0.33 -2.45
C ARG A 92 10.64 -0.60 -1.53
N GLY A 93 11.88 -0.43 -2.01
CA GLY A 93 13.10 -0.63 -1.24
C GLY A 93 13.21 0.29 -0.03
N ALA A 94 12.75 1.53 -0.13
CA ALA A 94 12.67 2.45 0.99
C ALA A 94 11.51 2.14 1.97
N GLY A 95 10.59 1.21 1.64
CA GLY A 95 9.40 0.92 2.46
C GLY A 95 8.26 1.92 2.30
N LEU A 96 8.31 2.77 1.26
CA LEU A 96 7.31 3.80 0.96
C LEU A 96 6.26 3.36 -0.07
N ALA A 97 6.29 2.10 -0.52
CA ALA A 97 5.36 1.57 -1.53
C ALA A 97 3.87 1.79 -1.19
N HIS A 98 3.54 1.76 0.09
CA HIS A 98 2.18 1.98 0.59
C HIS A 98 1.69 3.42 0.35
N LEU A 99 2.58 4.39 0.20
CA LEU A 99 2.26 5.78 -0.13
C LEU A 99 1.92 5.97 -1.61
N LEU A 100 2.43 5.11 -2.54
CA LEU A 100 2.08 5.14 -3.96
C LEU A 100 0.65 4.64 -4.25
N ALA A 101 -0.03 4.15 -3.24
CA ALA A 101 -1.43 3.78 -3.31
C ALA A 101 -2.27 4.83 -2.62
N ILE A 102 -3.45 5.13 -3.15
CA ILE A 102 -4.43 5.91 -2.38
C ILE A 102 -4.78 5.10 -1.14
N SER A 103 -4.35 5.59 0.02
CA SER A 103 -4.40 4.90 1.30
C SER A 103 -5.35 5.58 2.29
N GLY A 104 -5.50 4.98 3.48
CA GLY A 104 -6.23 5.58 4.58
C GLY A 104 -5.71 6.97 4.97
N LEU A 105 -4.40 7.18 4.88
CA LEU A 105 -3.80 8.50 5.14
C LEU A 105 -4.32 9.56 4.16
N HIS A 106 -4.36 9.26 2.87
CA HIS A 106 -4.86 10.18 1.85
C HIS A 106 -6.33 10.56 2.10
N MET A 107 -7.19 9.57 2.39
CA MET A 107 -8.59 9.82 2.72
C MET A 107 -8.74 10.64 3.99
N MET A 108 -7.96 10.35 5.04
CA MET A 108 -7.98 11.13 6.30
C MET A 108 -7.48 12.55 6.10
N LEU A 109 -6.45 12.78 5.27
CA LEU A 109 -5.93 14.12 5.00
C LEU A 109 -6.94 14.97 4.24
N ILE A 110 -7.57 14.42 3.19
CA ILE A 110 -8.62 15.13 2.45
C ILE A 110 -9.80 15.45 3.37
N CYS A 111 -10.28 14.46 4.14
CA CYS A 111 -11.33 14.68 5.13
C CYS A 111 -10.92 15.76 6.15
N GLY A 112 -9.69 15.71 6.67
CA GLY A 112 -9.16 16.67 7.61
C GLY A 112 -9.13 18.09 7.04
N VAL A 113 -8.64 18.26 5.82
CA VAL A 113 -8.65 19.56 5.11
C VAL A 113 -10.08 20.09 4.98
N ILE A 114 -11.03 19.26 4.52
CA ILE A 114 -12.44 19.64 4.40
C ILE A 114 -13.00 20.08 5.76
N MET A 115 -12.78 19.27 6.81
CA MET A 115 -13.26 19.59 8.15
C MET A 115 -12.66 20.87 8.70
N VAL A 116 -11.38 21.12 8.47
CA VAL A 116 -10.71 22.37 8.89
C VAL A 116 -11.28 23.57 8.12
N LEU A 117 -11.40 23.48 6.80
CA LEU A 117 -11.96 24.55 5.98
C LEU A 117 -13.39 24.91 6.40
N VAL A 118 -14.26 23.90 6.55
CA VAL A 118 -15.65 24.13 6.99
C VAL A 118 -15.69 24.77 8.37
N ARG A 119 -14.91 24.27 9.34
CA ARG A 119 -14.89 24.83 10.69
C ARG A 119 -14.33 26.25 10.73
N SER A 120 -13.26 26.53 9.98
CA SER A 120 -12.68 27.87 9.88
C SER A 120 -13.64 28.86 9.23
N SER A 121 -14.34 28.44 8.15
CA SER A 121 -15.37 29.26 7.51
C SER A 121 -16.55 29.54 8.46
N LEU A 122 -17.00 28.54 9.21
CA LEU A 122 -18.06 28.74 10.21
C LEU A 122 -17.64 29.65 11.36
N ALA A 123 -16.37 29.62 11.75
CA ALA A 123 -15.84 30.51 12.80
C ALA A 123 -15.89 32.00 12.40
N LEU A 124 -15.89 32.31 11.09
CA LEU A 124 -16.06 33.67 10.58
C LEU A 124 -17.50 34.18 10.69
N PHE A 125 -18.48 33.28 10.93
CA PHE A 125 -19.90 33.62 11.06
C PHE A 125 -20.45 33.17 12.41
N PRO A 126 -20.29 33.96 13.49
CA PRO A 126 -20.67 33.59 14.86
C PRO A 126 -22.13 33.19 15.03
N VAL A 127 -23.04 33.81 14.26
CA VAL A 127 -24.49 33.50 14.27
C VAL A 127 -24.75 32.10 13.80
N PHE A 128 -24.03 31.61 12.80
CA PHE A 128 -24.15 30.22 12.31
C PHE A 128 -23.50 29.21 13.27
N SER A 129 -22.34 29.55 13.83
CA SER A 129 -21.64 28.65 14.75
C SER A 129 -22.34 28.48 16.10
N SER A 130 -23.19 29.43 16.52
CA SER A 130 -24.03 29.30 17.70
C SER A 130 -25.27 28.41 17.48
N ARG A 131 -25.75 28.33 16.24
CA ARG A 131 -26.98 27.59 15.88
C ARG A 131 -26.73 26.12 15.48
N PHE A 132 -25.56 25.85 14.91
CA PHE A 132 -25.18 24.51 14.42
C PHE A 132 -23.88 24.06 15.07
N ASN A 133 -23.80 22.78 15.44
CA ASN A 133 -22.56 22.20 15.95
C ASN A 133 -21.52 22.13 14.78
N PRO A 134 -20.41 22.91 14.84
CA PRO A 134 -19.46 22.98 13.73
C PRO A 134 -18.81 21.64 13.38
N LEU A 135 -18.66 20.74 14.38
CA LEU A 135 -18.09 19.42 14.17
C LEU A 135 -19.06 18.52 13.39
N LYS A 136 -20.35 18.55 13.71
CA LYS A 136 -21.36 17.77 12.99
C LYS A 136 -21.55 18.28 11.57
N LEU A 137 -21.60 19.61 11.38
CA LEU A 137 -21.74 20.18 10.04
C LEU A 137 -20.53 19.87 9.17
N SER A 138 -19.30 19.97 9.72
CA SER A 138 -18.10 19.58 8.98
C SER A 138 -18.09 18.09 8.63
N ALA A 139 -18.54 17.19 9.52
CA ALA A 139 -18.65 15.76 9.23
C ALA A 139 -19.71 15.47 8.17
N LEU A 140 -20.84 16.16 8.20
CA LEU A 140 -21.92 16.04 7.20
C LEU A 140 -21.45 16.41 5.80
N LEU A 141 -20.64 17.47 5.66
CA LEU A 141 -20.09 17.91 4.38
C LEU A 141 -18.87 17.09 3.96
N ALA A 142 -18.06 16.61 4.90
CA ALA A 142 -16.90 15.78 4.59
C ALA A 142 -17.29 14.41 4.00
N LEU A 143 -18.39 13.80 4.47
CA LEU A 143 -18.79 12.46 4.02
C LEU A 143 -19.07 12.38 2.51
N PRO A 144 -19.94 13.23 1.92
CA PRO A 144 -20.18 13.19 0.46
C PRO A 144 -18.94 13.62 -0.36
N LEU A 145 -18.11 14.54 0.15
CA LEU A 145 -16.89 14.95 -0.54
C LEU A 145 -15.83 13.84 -0.54
N CYS A 146 -15.69 13.09 0.56
CA CYS A 146 -14.83 11.91 0.58
C CYS A 146 -15.36 10.80 -0.34
N LEU A 147 -16.68 10.63 -0.43
CA LEU A 147 -17.32 9.70 -1.37
C LEU A 147 -17.05 10.12 -2.82
N PHE A 148 -17.20 11.41 -3.13
CA PHE A 148 -16.87 11.95 -4.45
C PHE A 148 -15.38 11.69 -4.78
N TYR A 149 -14.48 11.94 -3.85
CA TYR A 149 -13.06 11.66 -4.04
C TYR A 149 -12.78 10.17 -4.28
N LEU A 150 -13.46 9.26 -3.56
CA LEU A 150 -13.34 7.82 -3.78
C LEU A 150 -13.70 7.46 -5.24
N PHE A 151 -14.80 8.00 -5.76
CA PHE A 151 -15.18 7.78 -7.17
C PHE A 151 -14.22 8.48 -8.14
N PHE A 152 -13.76 9.68 -7.82
CA PHE A 152 -12.76 10.39 -8.61
C PHE A 152 -11.42 9.66 -8.65
N ALA A 153 -11.05 8.97 -7.59
CA ALA A 153 -9.86 8.13 -7.50
C ALA A 153 -9.99 6.77 -8.23
N GLY A 154 -11.18 6.41 -8.73
CA GLY A 154 -11.42 5.15 -9.44
C GLY A 154 -11.71 3.96 -8.53
N VAL A 155 -12.12 4.20 -7.30
CA VAL A 155 -12.52 3.17 -6.32
C VAL A 155 -11.45 2.08 -6.09
N PRO A 156 -10.17 2.44 -5.87
CA PRO A 156 -9.17 1.42 -5.57
C PRO A 156 -9.51 0.76 -4.22
N GLU A 157 -9.25 -0.54 -4.08
CA GLU A 157 -9.61 -1.34 -2.89
C GLU A 157 -9.09 -0.73 -1.57
N SER A 158 -7.89 -0.14 -1.59
CA SER A 158 -7.32 0.54 -0.42
C SER A 158 -8.10 1.79 0.00
N ALA A 159 -8.55 2.58 -0.97
CA ALA A 159 -9.36 3.78 -0.72
C ALA A 159 -10.78 3.42 -0.28
N LEU A 160 -11.37 2.36 -0.84
CA LEU A 160 -12.69 1.87 -0.41
C LEU A 160 -12.70 1.46 1.07
N ARG A 161 -11.71 0.67 1.50
CA ARG A 161 -11.59 0.30 2.92
C ARG A 161 -11.40 1.52 3.82
N ALA A 162 -10.54 2.44 3.39
CA ALA A 162 -10.32 3.67 4.13
C ALA A 162 -11.58 4.53 4.24
N PHE A 163 -12.32 4.64 3.13
CA PHE A 163 -13.60 5.36 3.12
C PHE A 163 -14.63 4.72 4.05
N LEU A 164 -14.75 3.39 4.07
CA LEU A 164 -15.68 2.70 4.98
C LEU A 164 -15.33 2.96 6.45
N MET A 165 -14.05 2.82 6.83
CA MET A 165 -13.62 3.11 8.21
C MET A 165 -13.83 4.57 8.60
N LEU A 166 -13.46 5.49 7.71
CA LEU A 166 -13.62 6.94 7.93
C LEU A 166 -15.09 7.35 7.93
N GLY A 167 -15.87 6.86 6.97
CA GLY A 167 -17.30 7.13 6.86
C GLY A 167 -18.08 6.69 8.10
N LEU A 168 -17.81 5.49 8.61
CA LEU A 168 -18.39 5.02 9.88
C LEU A 168 -18.00 5.94 11.04
N SER A 169 -16.77 6.43 11.07
CA SER A 169 -16.31 7.38 12.09
C SER A 169 -16.99 8.74 11.97
N LEU A 170 -17.22 9.25 10.74
CA LEU A 170 -17.96 10.48 10.50
C LEU A 170 -19.45 10.33 10.88
N ILE A 171 -20.07 9.20 10.55
CA ILE A 171 -21.45 8.88 10.97
C ILE A 171 -21.53 8.84 12.50
N ALA A 172 -20.56 8.23 13.19
CA ALA A 172 -20.51 8.23 14.65
C ALA A 172 -20.48 9.65 15.23
N VAL A 173 -19.71 10.57 14.63
CA VAL A 173 -19.68 12.00 15.02
C VAL A 173 -21.07 12.63 14.83
N LEU A 174 -21.76 12.36 13.72
CA LEU A 174 -23.11 12.88 13.45
C LEU A 174 -24.12 12.46 14.52
N VAL A 175 -24.03 11.20 14.97
CA VAL A 175 -24.90 10.68 16.05
C VAL A 175 -24.34 10.90 17.46
N SER A 176 -23.37 11.83 17.61
CA SER A 176 -22.76 12.20 18.91
C SER A 176 -22.07 11.03 19.64
N ARG A 177 -21.54 10.08 18.91
CA ARG A 177 -20.73 8.98 19.44
C ARG A 177 -19.23 9.29 19.29
N ARG A 178 -18.39 8.54 20.03
CA ARG A 178 -16.93 8.66 19.90
C ARG A 178 -16.51 8.29 18.49
N GLY A 179 -15.54 9.01 17.95
CA GLY A 179 -15.00 8.79 16.61
C GLY A 179 -14.30 7.43 16.44
N ILE A 180 -13.04 7.39 16.03
CA ILE A 180 -12.33 6.13 15.70
C ILE A 180 -12.21 5.24 16.94
N THR A 181 -12.83 4.07 16.90
CA THR A 181 -12.76 3.02 17.91
C THR A 181 -12.57 1.66 17.25
N LEU A 182 -12.16 0.65 18.03
CA LEU A 182 -12.02 -0.71 17.52
C LEU A 182 -13.30 -1.26 16.90
N HIS A 183 -14.47 -0.87 17.43
CA HIS A 183 -15.76 -1.27 16.87
C HIS A 183 -15.99 -0.77 15.44
N HIS A 184 -15.52 0.44 15.09
CA HIS A 184 -15.63 0.95 13.71
C HIS A 184 -14.75 0.15 12.75
N VAL A 185 -13.56 -0.27 13.19
CA VAL A 185 -12.67 -1.13 12.42
C VAL A 185 -13.30 -2.50 12.19
N GLN A 186 -13.89 -3.09 13.25
CA GLN A 186 -14.59 -4.38 13.17
C GLN A 186 -15.81 -4.30 12.25
N LEU A 187 -16.64 -3.25 12.38
CA LEU A 187 -17.81 -3.05 11.52
C LEU A 187 -17.43 -2.88 10.05
N ALA A 188 -16.37 -2.10 9.77
CA ALA A 188 -15.84 -1.97 8.41
C ALA A 188 -15.37 -3.32 7.86
N ALA A 189 -14.68 -4.14 8.67
CA ALA A 189 -14.27 -5.48 8.27
C ALA A 189 -15.47 -6.37 7.93
N ILE A 190 -16.50 -6.38 8.78
CA ILE A 190 -17.74 -7.15 8.56
C ILE A 190 -18.41 -6.73 7.25
N ILE A 191 -18.59 -5.43 7.02
CA ILE A 191 -19.20 -4.92 5.79
C ILE A 191 -18.44 -5.39 4.55
N ILE A 192 -17.12 -5.30 4.56
CA ILE A 192 -16.29 -5.73 3.43
C ILE A 192 -16.42 -7.23 3.21
N LEU A 193 -16.39 -8.04 4.28
CA LEU A 193 -16.49 -9.50 4.19
C LEU A 193 -17.88 -9.97 3.78
N LEU A 194 -18.93 -9.22 4.09
CA LEU A 194 -20.28 -9.50 3.58
C LEU A 194 -20.40 -9.21 2.08
N CYS A 195 -19.68 -8.17 1.58
CA CYS A 195 -19.66 -7.85 0.14
C CYS A 195 -18.73 -8.76 -0.66
N ASP A 196 -17.55 -9.07 -0.10
CA ASP A 196 -16.55 -9.95 -0.71
C ASP A 196 -15.86 -10.80 0.36
N PRO A 197 -16.37 -11.99 0.67
CA PRO A 197 -15.77 -12.91 1.65
C PRO A 197 -14.34 -13.31 1.29
N SER A 198 -14.01 -13.31 0.00
CA SER A 198 -12.70 -13.74 -0.48
C SER A 198 -11.59 -12.75 -0.15
N SER A 199 -11.92 -11.48 0.14
CA SER A 199 -10.95 -10.45 0.53
C SER A 199 -10.21 -10.80 1.83
N LEU A 200 -10.78 -11.66 2.70
CA LEU A 200 -10.15 -12.14 3.92
C LEU A 200 -8.76 -12.75 3.69
N PHE A 201 -8.59 -13.46 2.57
CA PHE A 201 -7.35 -14.12 2.20
C PHE A 201 -6.41 -13.22 1.38
N GLY A 202 -6.84 -12.00 1.06
CA GLY A 202 -6.07 -11.05 0.27
C GLY A 202 -5.06 -10.25 1.12
N PRO A 203 -3.84 -10.00 0.61
CA PRO A 203 -2.81 -9.23 1.31
C PRO A 203 -3.30 -7.83 1.70
N ALA A 204 -4.10 -7.23 0.84
CA ALA A 204 -4.62 -5.89 1.03
C ALA A 204 -5.53 -5.76 2.26
N PHE A 205 -6.41 -6.75 2.49
CA PHE A 205 -7.27 -6.80 3.66
C PHE A 205 -6.45 -7.08 4.92
N GLN A 206 -5.67 -8.16 4.92
CA GLN A 206 -4.92 -8.63 6.09
C GLN A 206 -3.95 -7.58 6.61
N MET A 207 -3.12 -6.99 5.73
CA MET A 207 -2.15 -5.96 6.13
C MET A 207 -2.81 -4.66 6.60
N SER A 208 -3.89 -4.23 5.93
CA SER A 208 -4.57 -2.99 6.28
C SER A 208 -5.26 -3.10 7.65
N PHE A 209 -6.02 -4.17 7.87
CA PHE A 209 -6.75 -4.34 9.14
C PHE A 209 -5.83 -4.64 10.30
N SER A 210 -4.77 -5.42 10.12
CA SER A 210 -3.77 -5.68 11.18
C SER A 210 -3.01 -4.41 11.57
N ALA A 211 -2.60 -3.58 10.62
CA ALA A 211 -1.93 -2.31 10.90
C ALA A 211 -2.84 -1.34 11.66
N VAL A 212 -4.08 -1.15 11.20
CA VAL A 212 -5.05 -0.26 11.87
C VAL A 212 -5.41 -0.80 13.25
N PHE A 213 -5.62 -2.12 13.40
CA PHE A 213 -5.87 -2.76 14.67
C PHE A 213 -4.73 -2.49 15.66
N GLY A 214 -3.48 -2.72 15.27
CA GLY A 214 -2.30 -2.44 16.08
C GLY A 214 -2.22 -0.99 16.53
N LEU A 215 -2.44 -0.05 15.62
CA LEU A 215 -2.43 1.39 15.92
C LEU A 215 -3.55 1.78 16.90
N VAL A 216 -4.78 1.29 16.70
CA VAL A 216 -5.92 1.61 17.57
C VAL A 216 -5.72 1.03 18.97
N VAL A 217 -5.23 -0.20 19.09
CA VAL A 217 -4.94 -0.83 20.38
C VAL A 217 -3.88 -0.03 21.15
N VAL A 218 -2.73 0.24 20.53
CA VAL A 218 -1.65 1.00 21.18
C VAL A 218 -2.12 2.41 21.53
N TRP A 219 -2.86 3.07 20.64
CA TRP A 219 -3.43 4.39 20.91
C TRP A 219 -4.38 4.40 22.11
N THR A 220 -5.25 3.38 22.24
CA THR A 220 -6.19 3.23 23.35
C THR A 220 -5.45 3.06 24.67
N TYR A 221 -4.39 2.22 24.71
CA TYR A 221 -3.54 2.08 25.89
C TYR A 221 -2.78 3.36 26.21
N TRP A 222 -2.21 4.03 25.20
CA TRP A 222 -1.47 5.27 25.38
C TRP A 222 -2.31 6.39 25.99
N GLN A 223 -3.58 6.51 25.58
CA GLN A 223 -4.49 7.53 26.13
C GLN A 223 -4.75 7.37 27.63
N GLN A 224 -4.70 6.15 28.16
CA GLN A 224 -4.93 5.89 29.58
C GLN A 224 -3.80 6.43 30.49
N TYR A 225 -2.59 6.62 29.93
CA TYR A 225 -1.39 6.99 30.68
C TYR A 225 -0.92 8.42 30.42
N ARG A 226 -1.67 9.23 29.69
CA ARG A 226 -1.25 10.61 29.40
C ARG A 226 -1.50 11.57 30.56
N PRO A 227 -0.44 12.12 31.21
CA PRO A 227 -0.58 13.34 31.97
C PRO A 227 -0.72 14.53 31.01
N PHE A 228 -1.76 15.33 31.17
CA PHE A 228 -1.94 16.62 30.49
C PHE A 228 -0.92 17.59 31.09
N ARG A 229 0.29 17.67 30.52
CA ARG A 229 1.26 18.71 30.89
C ARG A 229 1.50 19.59 29.67
N PRO A 230 1.50 20.93 29.84
CA PRO A 230 1.91 21.85 28.78
C PRO A 230 3.38 21.57 28.44
N ILE A 231 3.69 21.43 27.15
CA ILE A 231 4.99 21.02 26.65
C ILE A 231 5.51 22.14 25.75
N SER A 232 6.79 22.49 25.88
CA SER A 232 7.47 23.47 25.04
C SER A 232 7.45 23.05 23.56
N TRP A 233 7.54 24.02 22.66
CA TRP A 233 7.45 23.76 21.22
C TRP A 233 8.53 22.79 20.69
N PRO A 234 9.81 22.83 21.13
CA PRO A 234 10.80 21.88 20.65
C PRO A 234 10.44 20.44 21.03
N LEU A 235 9.93 20.27 22.27
CA LEU A 235 9.51 18.97 22.75
C LEU A 235 8.25 18.45 22.03
N ARG A 236 7.38 19.35 21.53
CA ARG A 236 6.26 18.95 20.65
C ARG A 236 6.76 18.36 19.32
N LEU A 237 7.80 18.97 18.72
CA LEU A 237 8.40 18.47 17.48
C LEU A 237 9.02 17.09 17.69
N VAL A 238 9.83 16.92 18.76
CA VAL A 238 10.40 15.61 19.09
C VAL A 238 9.32 14.57 19.29
N ARG A 239 8.26 14.89 20.05
CA ARG A 239 7.12 13.98 20.24
C ARG A 239 6.40 13.64 18.95
N TYR A 240 6.27 14.58 18.03
CA TYR A 240 5.67 14.32 16.71
C TYR A 240 6.52 13.33 15.90
N VAL A 241 7.83 13.55 15.82
CA VAL A 241 8.75 12.62 15.15
C VAL A 241 8.71 11.23 15.78
N LEU A 242 8.77 11.15 17.12
CA LEU A 242 8.66 9.89 17.86
C LEU A 242 7.31 9.20 17.63
N ALA A 243 6.21 9.96 17.53
CA ALA A 243 4.90 9.40 17.25
C ALA A 243 4.82 8.80 15.84
N ILE A 244 5.44 9.44 14.83
CA ILE A 244 5.56 8.88 13.48
C ILE A 244 6.40 7.61 13.51
N ALA A 245 7.58 7.65 14.12
CA ALA A 245 8.46 6.48 14.21
C ALA A 245 7.76 5.32 14.92
N LEU A 246 7.12 5.57 16.06
CA LEU A 246 6.40 4.56 16.83
C LEU A 246 5.21 4.00 16.06
N SER A 247 4.41 4.84 15.42
CA SER A 247 3.28 4.38 14.60
C SER A 247 3.76 3.54 13.40
N SER A 248 4.90 3.91 12.80
CA SER A 248 5.52 3.13 11.72
C SER A 248 5.98 1.75 12.21
N VAL A 249 6.63 1.67 13.36
CA VAL A 249 7.05 0.40 13.97
C VAL A 249 5.84 -0.48 14.27
N ILE A 250 4.79 0.08 14.92
CA ILE A 250 3.58 -0.67 15.28
C ILE A 250 2.89 -1.22 14.02
N ALA A 251 2.68 -0.38 13.01
CA ALA A 251 2.03 -0.79 11.77
C ALA A 251 2.84 -1.86 11.04
N THR A 252 4.17 -1.71 11.00
CA THR A 252 5.08 -2.70 10.39
C THR A 252 5.01 -4.03 11.15
N LEU A 253 5.16 -4.04 12.46
CA LEU A 253 5.12 -5.27 13.27
C LEU A 253 3.76 -5.97 13.18
N ALA A 254 2.66 -5.21 13.22
CA ALA A 254 1.31 -5.76 13.11
C ALA A 254 1.03 -6.39 11.74
N SER A 255 1.57 -5.83 10.66
CA SER A 255 1.37 -6.34 9.30
C SER A 255 2.47 -7.31 8.85
N LEU A 256 3.58 -7.41 9.57
CA LEU A 256 4.76 -8.19 9.18
C LEU A 256 4.46 -9.67 8.87
N PRO A 257 3.69 -10.43 9.68
CA PRO A 257 3.38 -11.82 9.38
C PRO A 257 2.72 -12.00 8.00
N PHE A 258 1.79 -11.11 7.68
CA PHE A 258 1.09 -11.13 6.40
C PHE A 258 1.96 -10.63 5.25
N ALA A 259 2.79 -9.60 5.48
CA ALA A 259 3.73 -9.10 4.49
C ALA A 259 4.75 -10.18 4.08
N LEU A 260 5.31 -10.90 5.05
CA LEU A 260 6.23 -11.99 4.79
C LEU A 260 5.54 -13.16 4.10
N HIS A 261 4.31 -13.53 4.50
CA HIS A 261 3.56 -14.61 3.88
C HIS A 261 3.26 -14.34 2.40
N HIS A 262 2.84 -13.12 2.05
CA HIS A 262 2.42 -12.80 0.69
C HIS A 262 3.55 -12.36 -0.24
N PHE A 263 4.58 -11.71 0.31
CA PHE A 263 5.62 -11.07 -0.50
C PHE A 263 7.02 -11.63 -0.29
N GLY A 264 7.28 -12.36 0.82
CA GLY A 264 8.61 -12.89 1.11
C GLY A 264 9.70 -11.83 1.32
N VAL A 265 9.33 -10.56 1.42
CA VAL A 265 10.27 -9.43 1.53
C VAL A 265 9.79 -8.44 2.58
N THR A 266 10.72 -7.93 3.38
CA THR A 266 10.50 -6.80 4.28
C THR A 266 11.55 -5.73 4.04
N THR A 267 11.31 -4.53 4.60
CA THR A 267 12.18 -3.37 4.44
C THR A 267 12.68 -2.90 5.79
N THR A 268 13.99 -2.74 5.93
CA THR A 268 14.65 -2.37 7.19
C THR A 268 14.51 -0.89 7.50
N TRP A 269 14.62 -0.03 6.49
CA TRP A 269 14.70 1.42 6.64
C TRP A 269 13.35 2.14 6.56
N SER A 270 12.23 1.38 6.54
CA SER A 270 10.88 1.93 6.41
C SER A 270 10.52 2.96 7.49
N VAL A 271 10.98 2.78 8.73
CA VAL A 271 10.72 3.73 9.82
C VAL A 271 11.37 5.08 9.54
N LEU A 272 12.65 5.08 9.12
CA LEU A 272 13.37 6.29 8.75
C LEU A 272 12.72 6.99 7.55
N ALA A 273 12.38 6.21 6.52
CA ALA A 273 11.72 6.74 5.34
C ALA A 273 10.34 7.36 5.66
N ASN A 274 9.60 6.79 6.60
CA ASN A 274 8.31 7.33 7.05
C ASN A 274 8.46 8.62 7.86
N VAL A 275 9.53 8.78 8.63
CA VAL A 275 9.77 10.02 9.40
C VAL A 275 9.88 11.23 8.48
N LEU A 276 10.45 11.09 7.28
CA LEU A 276 10.47 12.14 6.27
C LEU A 276 9.22 12.10 5.38
N GLY A 277 8.81 10.91 4.92
CA GLY A 277 7.74 10.73 3.94
C GLY A 277 6.37 11.16 4.46
N MET A 278 6.03 10.81 5.71
CA MET A 278 4.72 11.13 6.27
C MET A 278 4.47 12.63 6.44
N PRO A 279 5.40 13.45 7.00
CA PRO A 279 5.21 14.90 7.04
C PRO A 279 5.11 15.53 5.66
N LEU A 280 5.98 15.13 4.73
CA LEU A 280 5.98 15.66 3.38
C LEU A 280 4.68 15.33 2.64
N MET A 281 4.19 14.09 2.80
CA MET A 281 2.90 13.67 2.27
C MET A 281 1.74 14.43 2.90
N GLY A 282 1.75 14.57 4.24
CA GLY A 282 0.64 15.14 5.01
C GLY A 282 0.53 16.67 4.93
N PHE A 283 1.66 17.38 4.92
CA PHE A 283 1.65 18.85 4.98
C PHE A 283 1.90 19.51 3.62
N VAL A 284 2.49 18.81 2.65
CA VAL A 284 2.83 19.41 1.36
C VAL A 284 2.12 18.71 0.22
N ILE A 285 2.42 17.44 -0.02
CA ILE A 285 1.97 16.73 -1.24
C ILE A 285 0.44 16.67 -1.32
N MET A 286 -0.22 16.18 -0.28
CA MET A 286 -1.68 16.02 -0.31
C MET A 286 -2.46 17.33 -0.20
N PRO A 287 -2.09 18.32 0.65
CA PRO A 287 -2.74 19.62 0.64
C PRO A 287 -2.59 20.36 -0.68
N MET A 288 -1.40 20.34 -1.29
CA MET A 288 -1.18 20.96 -2.60
C MET A 288 -1.93 20.21 -3.70
N GLY A 289 -1.99 18.89 -3.65
CA GLY A 289 -2.81 18.09 -4.56
C GLY A 289 -4.30 18.41 -4.44
N ALA A 290 -4.82 18.52 -3.23
CA ALA A 290 -6.21 18.92 -2.99
C ALA A 290 -6.49 20.34 -3.48
N ALA A 291 -5.57 21.28 -3.24
CA ALA A 291 -5.66 22.64 -3.77
C ALA A 291 -5.63 22.69 -5.30
N ALA A 292 -4.77 21.88 -5.94
CA ALA A 292 -4.70 21.77 -7.39
C ALA A 292 -6.02 21.25 -7.99
N VAL A 293 -6.62 20.21 -7.40
CA VAL A 293 -7.92 19.69 -7.83
C VAL A 293 -9.02 20.75 -7.68
N ALA A 294 -9.04 21.49 -6.56
CA ALA A 294 -10.04 22.52 -6.30
C ALA A 294 -9.90 23.74 -7.23
N LEU A 295 -8.66 24.11 -7.59
CA LEU A 295 -8.34 25.27 -8.43
C LEU A 295 -8.32 24.94 -9.94
N ALA A 296 -8.29 23.67 -10.31
CA ALA A 296 -8.25 23.21 -11.71
C ALA A 296 -9.39 23.75 -12.59
N PRO A 297 -10.65 23.90 -12.10
CA PRO A 297 -11.73 24.52 -12.89
C PRO A 297 -11.48 25.99 -13.19
N LEU A 298 -10.68 26.69 -12.38
CA LEU A 298 -10.32 28.10 -12.52
C LEU A 298 -9.03 28.33 -13.31
N GLY A 299 -8.31 27.26 -13.69
CA GLY A 299 -7.01 27.33 -14.36
C GLY A 299 -5.86 27.80 -13.46
N LEU A 300 -6.02 27.72 -12.14
CA LEU A 300 -5.04 28.18 -11.14
C LEU A 300 -4.27 27.04 -10.48
N GLU A 301 -4.26 25.87 -11.09
CA GLU A 301 -3.59 24.66 -10.58
C GLU A 301 -2.06 24.69 -10.66
N ALA A 302 -1.46 25.53 -11.49
CA ALA A 302 -0.02 25.53 -11.79
C ALA A 302 0.86 25.69 -10.53
N LEU A 303 0.54 26.66 -9.66
CA LEU A 303 1.32 26.91 -8.44
C LEU A 303 1.24 25.75 -7.43
N PRO A 304 0.07 25.23 -7.04
CA PRO A 304 0.01 24.05 -6.19
C PRO A 304 0.71 22.84 -6.80
N LEU A 305 0.60 22.62 -8.11
CA LEU A 305 1.26 21.49 -8.80
C LEU A 305 2.78 21.64 -8.79
N SER A 306 3.33 22.83 -8.95
CA SER A 306 4.78 23.04 -8.90
C SER A 306 5.36 22.73 -7.51
N ILE A 307 4.67 23.15 -6.44
CA ILE A 307 5.07 22.85 -5.06
C ILE A 307 4.96 21.35 -4.78
N MET A 308 3.87 20.74 -5.20
CA MET A 308 3.66 19.29 -5.09
C MET A 308 4.76 18.51 -5.84
N ASN A 309 5.11 18.96 -7.05
CA ASN A 309 6.17 18.36 -7.87
C ASN A 309 7.52 18.38 -7.15
N ALA A 310 7.93 19.53 -6.63
CA ALA A 310 9.19 19.65 -5.88
C ALA A 310 9.24 18.70 -4.68
N ALA A 311 8.14 18.58 -3.94
CA ALA A 311 8.03 17.66 -2.80
C ALA A 311 8.08 16.19 -3.21
N ILE A 312 7.43 15.81 -4.32
CA ILE A 312 7.49 14.44 -4.87
C ILE A 312 8.90 14.11 -5.33
N LEU A 313 9.58 15.02 -6.04
CA LEU A 313 10.96 14.80 -6.50
C LEU A 313 11.92 14.63 -5.33
N LEU A 314 11.80 15.47 -4.29
CA LEU A 314 12.57 15.33 -3.05
C LEU A 314 12.37 13.96 -2.40
N LEU A 315 11.11 13.53 -2.24
CA LEU A 315 10.79 12.24 -1.61
C LEU A 315 11.24 11.06 -2.48
N SER A 316 11.14 11.18 -3.80
CA SER A 316 11.57 10.15 -4.75
C SER A 316 13.10 10.00 -4.77
N HIS A 317 13.83 11.11 -4.74
CA HIS A 317 15.28 11.09 -4.61
C HIS A 317 15.72 10.44 -3.28
N PHE A 318 15.10 10.84 -2.19
CA PHE A 318 15.36 10.23 -0.87
C PHE A 318 15.07 8.72 -0.88
N ALA A 319 13.95 8.30 -1.49
CA ALA A 319 13.60 6.88 -1.63
C ALA A 319 14.66 6.11 -2.45
N SER A 320 15.19 6.72 -3.51
CA SER A 320 16.26 6.12 -4.34
C SER A 320 17.55 5.94 -3.54
N VAL A 321 17.95 6.93 -2.74
CA VAL A 321 19.13 6.83 -1.88
C VAL A 321 18.95 5.73 -0.83
N VAL A 322 17.84 5.71 -0.10
CA VAL A 322 17.58 4.73 0.96
C VAL A 322 17.46 3.31 0.39
N SER A 323 16.87 3.16 -0.79
CA SER A 323 16.74 1.83 -1.44
C SER A 323 18.09 1.24 -1.88
N GLY A 324 19.11 2.08 -2.08
CA GLY A 324 20.48 1.67 -2.39
C GLY A 324 21.32 1.27 -1.17
N TRP A 325 20.83 1.47 0.06
CA TRP A 325 21.57 1.10 1.26
C TRP A 325 21.60 -0.42 1.44
N GLN A 326 22.72 -0.92 2.00
CA GLN A 326 22.83 -2.35 2.29
C GLN A 326 21.70 -2.81 3.23
N GLY A 327 21.09 -3.97 2.91
CA GLY A 327 20.00 -4.52 3.66
C GLY A 327 18.69 -3.73 3.58
N ALA A 328 18.53 -2.80 2.63
CA ALA A 328 17.27 -2.07 2.45
C ALA A 328 16.09 -3.02 2.24
N ARG A 329 16.33 -4.12 1.54
CA ARG A 329 15.38 -5.23 1.37
C ARG A 329 15.95 -6.50 2.00
N LEU A 330 15.16 -7.13 2.83
CA LEU A 330 15.44 -8.44 3.38
C LEU A 330 14.47 -9.43 2.76
N ALA A 331 14.99 -10.30 1.90
CA ALA A 331 14.26 -11.46 1.41
C ALA A 331 14.27 -12.55 2.49
N VAL A 332 13.12 -13.10 2.77
CA VAL A 332 12.92 -14.12 3.78
C VAL A 332 12.00 -15.18 3.21
N LEU A 333 12.28 -16.46 3.48
CA LEU A 333 11.38 -17.52 3.06
C LEU A 333 9.98 -17.29 3.66
N PRO A 334 8.92 -17.23 2.83
CA PRO A 334 7.57 -16.95 3.32
C PRO A 334 7.13 -17.96 4.40
N PRO A 335 6.60 -17.50 5.54
CA PRO A 335 6.01 -18.38 6.53
C PRO A 335 4.78 -19.08 5.93
N SER A 336 4.53 -20.33 6.33
CA SER A 336 3.30 -21.02 5.94
C SER A 336 2.05 -20.32 6.47
N ALA A 337 0.90 -20.67 5.94
CA ALA A 337 -0.38 -20.15 6.42
C ALA A 337 -0.60 -20.41 7.92
N LEU A 338 -0.20 -21.62 8.41
CA LEU A 338 -0.31 -21.96 9.83
C LEU A 338 0.62 -21.12 10.71
N ALA A 339 1.86 -20.93 10.29
CA ALA A 339 2.80 -20.05 11.01
C ALA A 339 2.32 -18.60 11.04
N THR A 340 1.82 -18.11 9.90
CA THR A 340 1.25 -16.76 9.78
C THR A 340 0.04 -16.56 10.69
N LEU A 341 -0.90 -17.53 10.71
CA LEU A 341 -2.06 -17.51 11.60
C LEU A 341 -1.63 -17.58 13.08
N GLY A 342 -0.63 -18.38 13.41
CA GLY A 342 -0.06 -18.45 14.75
C GLY A 342 0.50 -17.11 15.23
N LEU A 343 1.30 -16.44 14.38
CA LEU A 343 1.85 -15.10 14.67
C LEU A 343 0.75 -14.05 14.80
N ALA A 344 -0.24 -14.04 13.90
CA ALA A 344 -1.36 -13.11 13.95
C ALA A 344 -2.22 -13.33 15.21
N SER A 345 -2.52 -14.58 15.54
CA SER A 345 -3.28 -14.94 16.75
C SER A 345 -2.52 -14.57 18.03
N ALA A 346 -1.21 -14.80 18.08
CA ALA A 346 -0.37 -14.37 19.19
C ALA A 346 -0.43 -12.86 19.40
N PHE A 347 -0.31 -12.08 18.32
CA PHE A 347 -0.46 -10.63 18.36
C PHE A 347 -1.84 -10.20 18.87
N MET A 348 -2.91 -10.84 18.41
CA MET A 348 -4.28 -10.56 18.88
C MET A 348 -4.46 -10.88 20.36
N ILE A 349 -3.97 -12.02 20.83
CA ILE A 349 -4.00 -12.42 22.24
C ILE A 349 -3.27 -11.37 23.10
N MET A 350 -2.04 -11.00 22.72
CA MET A 350 -1.26 -10.01 23.44
C MET A 350 -1.89 -8.62 23.46
N ALA A 351 -2.63 -8.27 22.40
CA ALA A 351 -3.28 -6.96 22.25
C ALA A 351 -4.62 -6.86 22.98
N LEU A 352 -5.46 -7.89 22.91
CA LEU A 352 -6.86 -7.86 23.43
C LEU A 352 -7.01 -8.39 24.85
N ILE A 353 -6.22 -9.38 25.22
CA ILE A 353 -6.35 -10.01 26.54
C ILE A 353 -5.59 -9.17 27.58
N GLN A 354 -6.25 -8.87 28.69
CA GLN A 354 -5.68 -8.15 29.81
C GLN A 354 -5.16 -9.12 30.90
N GLY A 355 -4.24 -8.65 31.73
CA GLY A 355 -3.67 -9.44 32.83
C GLY A 355 -2.66 -10.50 32.37
N ARG A 356 -2.47 -11.54 33.21
CA ARG A 356 -1.45 -12.58 32.98
C ARG A 356 -1.67 -13.43 31.73
N TRP A 357 -2.89 -13.58 31.29
CA TRP A 357 -3.24 -14.42 30.15
C TRP A 357 -2.75 -13.87 28.79
N ARG A 358 -2.43 -12.57 28.72
CA ARG A 358 -1.81 -11.99 27.53
C ARG A 358 -0.49 -12.64 27.14
N TRP A 359 0.24 -13.16 28.13
CA TRP A 359 1.55 -13.78 27.91
C TRP A 359 1.46 -15.15 27.25
N LEU A 360 0.24 -15.73 27.09
CA LEU A 360 0.03 -16.91 26.22
C LEU A 360 0.39 -16.65 24.76
N GLY A 361 0.41 -15.39 24.33
CA GLY A 361 0.91 -15.04 23.00
C GLY A 361 2.39 -15.36 22.80
N VAL A 362 3.22 -15.30 23.86
CA VAL A 362 4.67 -15.54 23.75
C VAL A 362 5.00 -17.00 23.34
N PRO A 363 4.51 -18.05 24.03
CA PRO A 363 4.74 -19.42 23.58
C PRO A 363 4.13 -19.68 22.19
N LEU A 364 3.02 -19.02 21.83
CA LEU A 364 2.43 -19.16 20.50
C LEU A 364 3.31 -18.53 19.41
N VAL A 365 4.00 -17.40 19.69
CA VAL A 365 5.04 -16.87 18.79
C VAL A 365 6.17 -17.89 18.63
N GLY A 366 6.66 -18.46 19.73
CA GLY A 366 7.72 -19.48 19.70
C GLY A 366 7.34 -20.68 18.85
N LEU A 367 6.11 -21.20 19.02
CA LEU A 367 5.59 -22.32 18.22
C LEU A 367 5.46 -21.93 16.74
N ALA A 368 4.95 -20.75 16.43
CA ALA A 368 4.78 -20.29 15.05
C ALA A 368 6.14 -20.11 14.35
N VAL A 369 7.14 -19.55 15.05
CA VAL A 369 8.51 -19.43 14.53
C VAL A 369 9.14 -20.81 14.34
N LEU A 370 8.95 -21.74 15.26
CA LEU A 370 9.42 -23.11 15.14
C LEU A 370 8.80 -23.81 13.92
N LEU A 371 7.49 -23.68 13.74
CA LEU A 371 6.81 -24.23 12.54
C LEU A 371 7.37 -23.60 11.26
N TRP A 372 7.64 -22.31 11.27
CA TRP A 372 8.24 -21.62 10.14
C TRP A 372 9.64 -22.13 9.83
N THR A 373 10.51 -22.30 10.83
CA THR A 373 11.90 -22.81 10.64
C THR A 373 11.93 -24.25 10.19
N ILE A 374 11.06 -25.13 10.72
CA ILE A 374 10.98 -26.53 10.30
C ILE A 374 10.53 -26.67 8.84
N GLN A 375 9.69 -25.76 8.36
CA GLN A 375 9.20 -25.75 6.99
C GLN A 375 10.20 -25.19 5.98
N GLN A 376 11.31 -24.59 6.44
CA GLN A 376 12.38 -24.11 5.57
C GLN A 376 13.16 -25.30 5.01
N ARG A 377 12.73 -25.83 3.88
CA ARG A 377 13.49 -26.85 3.14
C ARG A 377 14.33 -26.14 2.07
N PRO A 378 15.61 -26.49 1.95
CA PRO A 378 16.43 -25.98 0.87
C PRO A 378 15.81 -26.39 -0.47
N LEU A 379 15.76 -25.46 -1.40
CA LEU A 379 15.31 -25.72 -2.76
C LEU A 379 16.38 -26.57 -3.46
N ALA A 380 16.07 -27.82 -3.81
CA ALA A 380 16.95 -28.64 -4.62
C ALA A 380 16.84 -28.31 -6.11
N GLY A 381 15.67 -27.95 -6.57
CA GLY A 381 15.37 -27.51 -7.91
C GLY A 381 13.85 -27.43 -8.17
N VAL A 382 13.43 -26.55 -9.06
CA VAL A 382 12.02 -26.42 -9.50
C VAL A 382 12.00 -26.31 -11.02
N ILE A 383 11.13 -27.09 -11.64
CA ILE A 383 10.82 -26.99 -13.06
C ILE A 383 9.47 -26.29 -13.17
N LEU A 384 9.44 -25.13 -13.84
CA LEU A 384 8.21 -24.43 -14.17
C LEU A 384 7.93 -24.58 -15.65
N ASP A 385 6.70 -24.98 -15.97
CA ASP A 385 6.22 -24.95 -17.36
C ASP A 385 5.37 -23.68 -17.56
N TYR A 386 5.97 -22.71 -18.21
CA TYR A 386 5.33 -21.44 -18.61
C TYR A 386 5.27 -21.33 -20.14
N GLY A 387 4.87 -22.41 -20.80
CA GLY A 387 4.96 -22.52 -22.26
C GLY A 387 6.40 -22.70 -22.79
N LYS A 388 7.39 -22.58 -21.89
CA LYS A 388 8.78 -23.00 -22.03
C LYS A 388 9.25 -23.46 -20.66
N PRO A 389 9.81 -24.67 -20.54
CA PRO A 389 10.28 -25.18 -19.27
C PRO A 389 11.40 -24.27 -18.74
N MET A 390 11.29 -23.85 -17.48
CA MET A 390 12.25 -23.04 -16.77
C MET A 390 12.73 -23.82 -15.56
N LEU A 391 14.02 -24.08 -15.47
CA LEU A 391 14.64 -24.74 -14.33
C LEU A 391 15.23 -23.66 -13.40
N ALA A 392 14.92 -23.75 -12.12
CA ALA A 392 15.55 -22.94 -11.09
C ALA A 392 16.26 -23.86 -10.09
N VAL A 393 17.53 -23.60 -9.83
CA VAL A 393 18.40 -24.40 -8.96
C VAL A 393 19.14 -23.48 -8.00
N THR A 394 19.42 -23.95 -6.79
CA THR A 394 20.29 -23.24 -5.87
C THR A 394 21.75 -23.59 -6.17
N SER A 395 22.57 -22.62 -6.49
CA SER A 395 24.01 -22.80 -6.71
C SER A 395 24.75 -23.05 -5.39
N HIS A 396 26.00 -23.57 -5.48
CA HIS A 396 26.87 -23.83 -4.32
C HIS A 396 27.18 -22.57 -3.50
N ASP A 397 27.16 -21.39 -4.13
CA ASP A 397 27.34 -20.08 -3.47
C ASP A 397 26.04 -19.52 -2.84
N GLY A 398 24.96 -20.32 -2.83
CA GLY A 398 23.68 -19.95 -2.22
C GLY A 398 22.85 -18.97 -3.04
N ARG A 399 23.11 -18.82 -4.35
CA ARG A 399 22.32 -17.98 -5.25
C ARG A 399 21.27 -18.81 -6.00
N LEU A 400 20.15 -18.23 -6.33
CA LEU A 400 19.14 -18.85 -7.19
C LEU A 400 19.51 -18.62 -8.64
N VAL A 401 19.82 -19.70 -9.37
CA VAL A 401 20.16 -19.68 -10.79
C VAL A 401 18.98 -20.19 -11.61
N ILE A 402 18.64 -19.48 -12.68
CA ILE A 402 17.49 -19.76 -13.53
C ILE A 402 17.93 -20.01 -14.96
N SER A 403 17.45 -21.12 -15.56
CA SER A 403 17.73 -21.51 -16.95
C SER A 403 16.77 -20.82 -17.93
N SER A 404 16.65 -19.49 -17.93
CA SER A 404 15.82 -18.80 -18.92
C SER A 404 16.68 -18.11 -19.96
N SER A 405 16.24 -18.21 -21.23
CA SER A 405 16.90 -17.52 -22.34
C SER A 405 16.45 -16.06 -22.52
N ARG A 406 15.41 -15.63 -21.80
CA ARG A 406 14.88 -14.27 -21.80
C ARG A 406 14.91 -13.71 -20.40
N ASP A 407 15.11 -12.40 -20.30
CA ASP A 407 14.92 -11.59 -19.06
C ASP A 407 13.44 -11.50 -18.70
N ASP A 408 12.80 -12.66 -18.43
CA ASP A 408 11.43 -12.74 -17.91
C ASP A 408 11.43 -12.33 -16.43
N GLY A 409 11.70 -11.03 -16.20
CA GLY A 409 11.87 -10.45 -14.87
C GLY A 409 10.70 -10.68 -13.90
N PHE A 410 9.54 -11.13 -14.39
CA PHE A 410 8.41 -11.50 -13.54
C PHE A 410 8.58 -12.89 -12.93
N ALA A 411 8.83 -13.93 -13.74
CA ALA A 411 8.96 -15.31 -13.27
C ALA A 411 10.20 -15.46 -12.38
N ALA A 412 11.32 -14.85 -12.76
CA ALA A 412 12.55 -14.83 -11.97
C ALA A 412 12.35 -14.19 -10.59
N ARG A 413 11.67 -13.06 -10.53
CA ARG A 413 11.34 -12.38 -9.25
C ARG A 413 10.37 -13.18 -8.41
N LEU A 414 9.37 -13.79 -9.04
CA LEU A 414 8.40 -14.64 -8.34
C LEU A 414 9.12 -15.82 -7.69
N LEU A 415 10.00 -16.48 -8.41
CA LEU A 415 10.82 -17.59 -7.90
C LEU A 415 11.73 -17.11 -6.76
N ALA A 416 12.50 -16.05 -6.98
CA ALA A 416 13.39 -15.53 -5.96
C ALA A 416 12.64 -15.22 -4.66
N THR A 417 11.54 -14.47 -4.73
CA THR A 417 10.76 -14.11 -3.53
C THR A 417 10.08 -15.30 -2.88
N SER A 418 9.59 -16.29 -3.67
CA SER A 418 8.93 -17.48 -3.13
C SER A 418 9.88 -18.41 -2.38
N PHE A 419 11.17 -18.37 -2.73
CA PHE A 419 12.21 -19.19 -2.11
C PHE A 419 13.15 -18.38 -1.19
N GLY A 420 12.83 -17.12 -0.89
CA GLY A 420 13.56 -16.29 0.08
C GLY A 420 14.87 -15.72 -0.46
N PHE A 421 15.06 -15.67 -1.76
CA PHE A 421 16.22 -15.03 -2.39
C PHE A 421 15.92 -13.56 -2.72
N ALA A 422 16.94 -12.70 -2.56
CA ALA A 422 16.81 -11.28 -2.92
C ALA A 422 16.66 -11.07 -4.43
N GLU A 423 17.44 -11.82 -5.20
CA GLU A 423 17.47 -11.79 -6.66
C GLU A 423 17.75 -13.19 -7.23
N ALA A 424 17.33 -13.39 -8.48
CA ALA A 424 17.69 -14.58 -9.25
C ALA A 424 18.74 -14.21 -10.30
N VAL A 425 19.71 -15.07 -10.48
CA VAL A 425 20.77 -14.92 -11.50
C VAL A 425 20.43 -15.82 -12.68
N TYR A 426 20.54 -15.28 -13.89
CA TYR A 426 20.36 -16.10 -15.11
C TYR A 426 21.61 -16.92 -15.36
N ILE A 427 21.44 -18.17 -15.76
CA ILE A 427 22.56 -19.11 -15.97
C ILE A 427 23.65 -18.57 -16.90
N ARG A 428 23.27 -17.75 -17.90
CA ARG A 428 24.22 -17.10 -18.81
C ARG A 428 25.09 -16.03 -18.17
N ASN A 429 24.64 -15.49 -17.04
CA ASN A 429 25.32 -14.41 -16.32
C ASN A 429 26.00 -14.90 -15.04
N HIS A 430 25.97 -16.23 -14.81
CA HIS A 430 26.65 -16.82 -13.65
C HIS A 430 28.12 -17.07 -14.00
N GLU A 431 29.03 -16.59 -13.15
CA GLU A 431 30.49 -16.64 -13.40
C GLU A 431 31.01 -18.07 -13.55
N ASP A 432 30.41 -19.03 -12.84
CA ASP A 432 30.79 -20.45 -12.87
C ASP A 432 30.00 -21.28 -13.87
N SER A 433 29.12 -20.68 -14.67
CA SER A 433 28.31 -21.43 -15.63
C SER A 433 29.11 -21.74 -16.90
N VAL A 434 29.28 -23.02 -17.16
CA VAL A 434 29.83 -23.52 -18.43
C VAL A 434 28.65 -24.07 -19.24
N CYS A 435 28.30 -23.38 -20.32
CA CYS A 435 27.22 -23.78 -21.23
C CYS A 435 27.83 -24.38 -22.51
N GLY A 436 27.49 -25.64 -22.81
CA GLY A 436 27.77 -26.32 -24.07
C GLY A 436 26.53 -26.49 -24.94
N ASP A 437 26.61 -27.23 -26.03
CA ASP A 437 25.50 -27.52 -26.94
C ASP A 437 24.38 -28.32 -26.23
N GLY A 438 23.41 -27.58 -25.66
CA GLY A 438 22.19 -28.19 -25.08
C GLY A 438 22.19 -28.41 -23.57
N PHE A 439 23.28 -28.13 -22.85
CA PHE A 439 23.34 -28.20 -21.37
C PHE A 439 24.21 -27.12 -20.77
N CYS A 440 23.92 -26.73 -19.53
CA CYS A 440 24.74 -25.84 -18.72
C CYS A 440 25.00 -26.50 -17.36
N THR A 441 26.25 -26.39 -16.85
CA THR A 441 26.62 -26.72 -15.47
C THR A 441 26.83 -25.43 -14.67
N VAL A 442 26.41 -25.45 -13.41
CA VAL A 442 26.52 -24.34 -12.46
C VAL A 442 27.22 -24.83 -11.20
#